data_bcd12f01a0545b040e751cdc8f08be0c
#
_entry.id   bcd12f01a0545b040e751cdc8f08be0c
#
_cell.length_a   1.000
_cell.length_b   1.000
_cell.length_c   1.000
_cell.angle_alpha   90.00
_cell.angle_beta   90.00
_cell.angle_gamma   90.00
#
_symmetry.space_group_name_H-M   'P 1'
#
loop_
_entity.id
_entity.type
_entity.pdbx_description
1 polymer ?
#
loop_
_entity_poly.entity_id
_entity_poly.type
_entity_poly.pdbx_seq_one_letter_code
_entity_poly.pdbx_strand_id
1 'polypeptide(L)'
;DNHFHLNYGGVYRLQPDDIALDLRGEGLDIAYPLLANLHNRFLEQSLWDWRLESTPQIYFGQEVRSHFLGHVALLGNRELFWPWIWGPGYQVYAQDDRPNAEALRHGRDSGGLGVYVHPVRGDNPFTPETAANIPLGLIADAVLGELDLLEIACLWSDEIGTAALWHHVLNIGIPLAATAGSDVMNDYYRTMAIGATRVYARPEGPLTEASYLAALKDGRSFVSTGPMLDFRVA
;
A
#
# COMPACT_ATOMS: atom_id res chain seq x y z
N ASP A 1 0.31 0.70 9.50
CA ASP A 1 -0.56 0.25 8.40
C ASP A 1 -0.38 1.20 7.22
N ASN A 2 0.05 0.68 6.09
CA ASN A 2 0.40 1.48 4.92
C ASN A 2 -0.68 1.47 3.82
N HIS A 3 -1.82 0.84 4.09
CA HIS A 3 -2.90 0.74 3.12
C HIS A 3 -4.25 0.52 3.82
N PHE A 4 -5.07 1.53 3.87
CA PHE A 4 -6.49 1.48 4.24
C PHE A 4 -7.19 2.72 3.72
N HIS A 5 -8.53 2.72 3.73
CA HIS A 5 -9.33 3.78 3.16
C HIS A 5 -10.23 4.43 4.21
N LEU A 6 -10.28 5.76 4.21
CA LEU A 6 -11.08 6.53 5.14
C LEU A 6 -12.54 6.65 4.69
N ASN A 7 -12.78 7.18 3.50
CA ASN A 7 -14.11 7.49 2.98
C ASN A 7 -14.38 6.80 1.63
N TYR A 8 -14.03 5.53 1.51
CA TYR A 8 -14.10 4.80 0.23
C TYR A 8 -15.53 4.61 -0.28
N GLY A 9 -16.42 4.15 0.60
CA GLY A 9 -17.79 3.80 0.22
C GLY A 9 -18.75 4.96 0.14
N GLY A 10 -18.42 6.08 0.79
CA GLY A 10 -19.29 7.24 0.86
C GLY A 10 -20.55 7.05 1.71
N VAL A 11 -20.57 6.04 2.58
CA VAL A 11 -21.71 5.73 3.46
C VAL A 11 -21.70 6.65 4.67
N TYR A 12 -20.54 6.84 5.27
CA TYR A 12 -20.31 7.78 6.37
C TYR A 12 -19.20 8.74 5.99
N ARG A 13 -19.23 9.91 6.56
CA ARG A 13 -18.13 10.86 6.45
C ARG A 13 -17.29 10.80 7.72
N LEU A 14 -16.16 10.13 7.63
CA LEU A 14 -15.14 10.13 8.68
C LEU A 14 -14.20 11.31 8.51
N GLN A 15 -13.76 11.86 9.63
CA GLN A 15 -12.71 12.86 9.68
C GLN A 15 -11.37 12.19 10.02
N PRO A 16 -10.24 12.78 9.65
CA PRO A 16 -8.93 12.23 10.01
C PRO A 16 -8.73 12.02 11.51
N ASP A 17 -9.33 12.84 12.37
CA ASP A 17 -9.26 12.69 13.81
C ASP A 17 -9.93 11.41 14.34
N ASP A 18 -10.95 10.91 13.65
CA ASP A 18 -11.61 9.64 13.99
C ASP A 18 -10.62 8.48 13.85
N ILE A 19 -9.80 8.51 12.81
CA ILE A 19 -8.75 7.50 12.58
C ILE A 19 -7.67 7.55 13.66
N ALA A 20 -7.30 8.74 14.13
CA ALA A 20 -6.27 8.85 15.16
C ALA A 20 -6.67 8.10 16.45
N LEU A 21 -7.97 8.03 16.74
CA LEU A 21 -8.49 7.25 17.86
C LEU A 21 -8.34 5.73 17.60
N ASP A 22 -8.73 5.29 16.41
CA ASP A 22 -8.62 3.88 16.02
C ASP A 22 -7.15 3.43 16.03
N LEU A 23 -6.23 4.21 15.47
CA LEU A 23 -4.80 3.90 15.45
C LEU A 23 -4.21 3.79 16.87
N ARG A 24 -4.63 4.67 17.80
CA ARG A 24 -4.21 4.56 19.21
C ARG A 24 -4.72 3.29 19.85
N GLY A 25 -5.98 2.90 19.56
CA GLY A 25 -6.58 1.67 20.05
C GLY A 25 -5.85 0.42 19.56
N GLU A 26 -5.36 0.45 18.33
CA GLU A 26 -4.62 -0.66 17.70
C GLU A 26 -3.09 -0.61 17.94
N GLY A 27 -2.60 0.41 18.64
CA GLY A 27 -1.18 0.55 18.97
C GLY A 27 -0.29 0.81 17.74
N LEU A 28 -0.78 1.58 16.79
CA LEU A 28 -0.03 1.97 15.60
C LEU A 28 0.64 3.33 15.80
N ASP A 29 1.92 3.43 15.46
CA ASP A 29 2.70 4.66 15.59
C ASP A 29 2.61 5.55 14.35
N ILE A 30 2.40 4.94 13.16
CA ILE A 30 2.31 5.63 11.88
C ILE A 30 1.36 4.89 10.94
N ALA A 31 0.63 5.63 10.12
CA ALA A 31 -0.29 5.07 9.15
C ALA A 31 -0.49 5.94 7.91
N TYR A 32 -0.80 5.27 6.79
CA TYR A 32 -1.12 5.88 5.52
C TYR A 32 -2.55 5.50 5.07
N PRO A 33 -3.57 6.32 5.35
CA PRO A 33 -4.82 6.23 4.62
C PRO A 33 -4.59 6.60 3.17
N LEU A 34 -5.06 5.75 2.24
CA LEU A 34 -4.87 5.95 0.81
C LEU A 34 -6.11 6.59 0.17
N LEU A 35 -5.90 7.66 -0.57
CA LEU A 35 -6.92 8.23 -1.42
C LEU A 35 -7.08 7.36 -2.66
N ALA A 36 -8.24 6.73 -2.81
CA ALA A 36 -8.49 5.79 -3.92
C ALA A 36 -9.87 5.94 -4.54
N ASN A 37 -10.59 6.93 -4.16
CA ASN A 37 -12.02 6.91 -4.11
C ASN A 37 -12.69 7.01 -5.47
N LEU A 38 -13.55 6.07 -5.78
CA LEU A 38 -14.43 6.07 -6.95
C LEU A 38 -15.60 7.05 -6.83
N HIS A 39 -16.12 7.20 -5.62
CA HIS A 39 -17.37 7.90 -5.36
C HIS A 39 -17.19 9.28 -4.72
N ASN A 40 -16.23 9.42 -3.82
CA ASN A 40 -16.00 10.62 -3.01
C ASN A 40 -14.64 11.29 -3.25
N ARG A 41 -14.05 11.14 -4.43
CA ARG A 41 -12.70 11.65 -4.74
C ARG A 41 -12.52 13.15 -4.45
N PHE A 42 -13.54 13.97 -4.62
CA PHE A 42 -13.45 15.39 -4.29
C PHE A 42 -13.34 15.63 -2.78
N LEU A 43 -14.05 14.82 -1.99
CA LEU A 43 -13.95 14.87 -0.54
C LEU A 43 -12.56 14.44 -0.08
N GLU A 44 -12.08 13.32 -0.57
CA GLU A 44 -10.76 12.81 -0.22
C GLU A 44 -9.64 13.73 -0.70
N GLN A 45 -9.75 14.28 -1.90
CA GLN A 45 -8.79 15.27 -2.39
C GLN A 45 -8.68 16.48 -1.44
N SER A 46 -9.78 16.88 -0.81
CA SER A 46 -9.76 17.97 0.18
C SER A 46 -9.01 17.63 1.46
N LEU A 47 -8.73 16.34 1.71
CA LEU A 47 -7.98 15.86 2.87
C LEU A 47 -6.48 15.66 2.56
N TRP A 48 -6.06 15.86 1.32
CA TRP A 48 -4.70 15.55 0.87
C TRP A 48 -3.59 16.20 1.71
N ASP A 49 -3.79 17.47 2.06
CA ASP A 49 -2.80 18.22 2.83
C ASP A 49 -2.93 18.01 4.35
N TRP A 50 -3.95 17.26 4.79
CA TRP A 50 -4.11 16.99 6.21
C TRP A 50 -3.08 15.95 6.69
N ARG A 51 -2.49 16.20 7.84
CA ARG A 51 -1.55 15.28 8.46
C ARG A 51 -1.53 15.43 9.97
N LEU A 52 -1.13 14.37 10.65
CA LEU A 52 -0.88 14.36 12.09
C LEU A 52 0.57 13.94 12.32
N GLU A 53 1.38 14.85 12.85
CA GLU A 53 2.83 14.63 13.06
C GLU A 53 3.17 14.14 14.47
N SER A 54 2.19 14.12 15.39
CA SER A 54 2.33 13.52 16.72
C SER A 54 1.89 12.05 16.67
N THR A 55 2.41 11.20 17.55
CA THR A 55 2.04 9.78 17.60
C THR A 55 0.58 9.56 18.01
N PRO A 56 -0.23 8.78 17.25
CA PRO A 56 0.12 8.16 15.96
C PRO A 56 0.27 9.21 14.86
N GLN A 57 1.30 9.06 14.02
CA GLN A 57 1.49 9.91 12.85
C GLN A 57 0.59 9.44 11.71
N ILE A 58 -0.02 10.38 10.99
CA ILE A 58 -0.90 10.07 9.86
C ILE A 58 -0.52 10.94 8.68
N TYR A 59 -0.25 10.30 7.55
CA TYR A 59 0.06 10.94 6.28
C TYR A 59 -0.79 10.31 5.18
N PHE A 60 -1.46 11.12 4.38
CA PHE A 60 -2.22 10.57 3.26
C PHE A 60 -1.29 10.11 2.15
N GLY A 61 -1.54 8.90 1.65
CA GLY A 61 -1.01 8.38 0.41
C GLY A 61 -2.09 8.31 -0.66
N GLN A 62 -1.77 7.68 -1.78
CA GLN A 62 -2.71 7.53 -2.88
C GLN A 62 -2.68 6.11 -3.42
N GLU A 63 -3.84 5.49 -3.64
CA GLU A 63 -3.94 4.28 -4.44
C GLU A 63 -4.34 4.65 -5.86
N VAL A 64 -3.51 4.27 -6.81
CA VAL A 64 -3.75 4.44 -8.25
C VAL A 64 -4.14 3.08 -8.82
N ARG A 65 -5.22 3.02 -9.58
CA ARG A 65 -5.92 1.77 -9.88
C ARG A 65 -5.98 1.47 -11.37
N SER A 66 -5.46 0.31 -11.76
CA SER A 66 -5.67 -0.31 -13.06
C SER A 66 -6.07 -1.76 -12.90
N HIS A 67 -7.11 -2.21 -13.59
CA HIS A 67 -7.55 -3.60 -13.49
C HIS A 67 -6.54 -4.60 -14.06
N PHE A 68 -5.87 -4.27 -15.16
CA PHE A 68 -4.92 -5.19 -15.78
C PHE A 68 -3.51 -5.08 -15.21
N LEU A 69 -3.08 -3.86 -15.01
CA LEU A 69 -1.70 -3.62 -14.58
C LEU A 69 -1.52 -3.77 -13.08
N GLY A 70 -2.63 -3.82 -12.33
CA GLY A 70 -2.66 -3.88 -10.88
C GLY A 70 -2.83 -2.52 -10.23
N HIS A 71 -3.09 -2.53 -8.94
CA HIS A 71 -3.15 -1.31 -8.15
C HIS A 71 -1.78 -1.00 -7.57
N VAL A 72 -1.46 0.28 -7.49
CA VAL A 72 -0.21 0.75 -6.86
C VAL A 72 -0.51 1.82 -5.83
N ALA A 73 0.14 1.74 -4.69
CA ALA A 73 0.11 2.79 -3.68
C ALA A 73 1.32 3.71 -3.81
N LEU A 74 1.10 5.00 -3.58
CA LEU A 74 2.14 6.01 -3.48
C LEU A 74 2.16 6.50 -2.03
N LEU A 75 3.26 6.26 -1.32
CA LEU A 75 3.44 6.65 0.07
C LEU A 75 4.41 7.82 0.14
N GLY A 76 4.03 8.89 0.85
CA GLY A 76 4.88 10.06 1.02
C GLY A 76 5.07 10.93 -0.22
N ASN A 77 4.30 10.71 -1.27
CA ASN A 77 4.28 11.58 -2.44
C ASN A 77 3.70 12.96 -2.06
N ARG A 78 4.31 14.02 -2.61
CA ARG A 78 3.91 15.41 -2.29
C ARG A 78 2.81 15.95 -3.18
N GLU A 79 2.58 15.30 -4.31
CA GLU A 79 1.60 15.69 -5.30
C GLU A 79 0.76 14.48 -5.71
N LEU A 80 -0.54 14.70 -5.90
CA LEU A 80 -1.44 13.66 -6.38
C LEU A 80 -1.13 13.32 -7.83
N PHE A 81 -1.06 12.02 -8.12
CA PHE A 81 -0.98 11.52 -9.48
C PHE A 81 -2.37 11.57 -10.13
N TRP A 82 -2.42 11.97 -11.38
CA TRP A 82 -3.66 12.00 -12.16
C TRP A 82 -3.48 11.35 -13.54
N PRO A 83 -4.41 10.51 -13.99
CA PRO A 83 -5.65 10.07 -13.35
C PRO A 83 -5.41 8.99 -12.27
N TRP A 84 -6.33 8.86 -11.32
CA TRP A 84 -6.21 7.85 -10.25
C TRP A 84 -6.64 6.46 -10.68
N ILE A 85 -7.43 6.37 -11.75
CA ILE A 85 -8.08 5.16 -12.21
C ILE A 85 -8.04 5.15 -13.73
N TRP A 86 -7.59 4.05 -14.30
CA TRP A 86 -7.63 3.84 -15.74
C TRP A 86 -7.79 2.36 -16.08
N GLY A 87 -7.98 2.07 -17.37
CA GLY A 87 -8.11 0.74 -17.89
C GLY A 87 -9.55 0.24 -18.02
N PRO A 88 -9.76 -0.96 -18.56
CA PRO A 88 -11.08 -1.55 -18.73
C PRO A 88 -11.85 -1.59 -17.42
N GLY A 89 -13.10 -1.20 -17.47
CA GLY A 89 -13.96 -1.01 -16.30
C GLY A 89 -13.90 0.40 -15.70
N TYR A 90 -12.90 1.20 -16.07
CA TYR A 90 -12.71 2.57 -15.59
C TYR A 90 -12.59 3.62 -16.69
N GLN A 91 -13.05 3.33 -17.89
CA GLN A 91 -12.89 4.17 -19.09
C GLN A 91 -13.38 5.61 -18.97
N VAL A 92 -14.16 5.91 -17.93
CA VAL A 92 -14.65 7.27 -17.67
C VAL A 92 -13.51 8.28 -17.44
N TYR A 93 -12.31 7.81 -17.02
CA TYR A 93 -11.23 8.68 -16.56
C TYR A 93 -9.98 8.65 -17.41
N ALA A 94 -9.74 7.59 -18.16
CA ALA A 94 -8.53 7.49 -18.95
C ALA A 94 -8.58 6.36 -19.98
N GLN A 95 -7.64 6.40 -20.90
CA GLN A 95 -7.35 5.32 -21.85
C GLN A 95 -6.51 4.23 -21.17
N ASP A 96 -6.50 3.03 -21.75
CA ASP A 96 -5.80 1.84 -21.22
C ASP A 96 -4.31 1.78 -21.55
N ASP A 97 -3.76 2.83 -22.10
CA ASP A 97 -2.43 2.87 -22.71
C ASP A 97 -1.33 3.40 -21.79
N ARG A 98 -1.63 3.60 -20.50
CA ARG A 98 -0.66 4.10 -19.52
C ARG A 98 -0.12 2.97 -18.65
N PRO A 99 1.21 2.83 -18.52
CA PRO A 99 1.81 1.87 -17.59
C PRO A 99 1.79 2.39 -16.15
N ASN A 100 1.71 1.50 -15.17
CA ASN A 100 1.84 1.83 -13.74
C ASN A 100 3.18 2.52 -13.42
N ALA A 101 4.22 2.26 -14.20
CA ALA A 101 5.51 2.93 -14.09
C ALA A 101 5.41 4.47 -14.10
N GLU A 102 4.42 5.04 -14.76
CA GLU A 102 4.22 6.51 -14.73
C GLU A 102 3.81 6.99 -13.34
N ALA A 103 2.89 6.27 -12.67
CA ALA A 103 2.48 6.60 -11.31
C ALA A 103 3.63 6.34 -10.31
N LEU A 104 4.34 5.22 -10.46
CA LEU A 104 5.48 4.88 -9.61
C LEU A 104 6.60 5.92 -9.69
N ARG A 105 6.94 6.38 -10.89
CA ARG A 105 7.92 7.46 -11.11
C ARG A 105 7.44 8.78 -10.51
N HIS A 106 6.18 9.14 -10.73
CA HIS A 106 5.60 10.35 -10.12
C HIS A 106 5.72 10.33 -8.59
N GLY A 107 5.39 9.21 -7.95
CA GLY A 107 5.57 9.04 -6.52
C GLY A 107 7.01 9.23 -6.08
N ARG A 108 7.95 8.60 -6.78
CA ARG A 108 9.40 8.70 -6.52
C ARG A 108 9.94 10.12 -6.75
N ASP A 109 9.58 10.75 -7.86
CA ASP A 109 10.04 12.09 -8.21
C ASP A 109 9.54 13.14 -7.21
N SER A 110 8.40 12.88 -6.59
CA SER A 110 7.85 13.70 -5.50
C SER A 110 8.38 13.32 -4.10
N GLY A 111 9.32 12.38 -4.00
CA GLY A 111 10.00 12.00 -2.76
C GLY A 111 9.37 10.85 -1.99
N GLY A 112 8.38 10.18 -2.58
CA GLY A 112 7.67 9.03 -2.00
C GLY A 112 8.21 7.68 -2.45
N LEU A 113 7.47 6.62 -2.10
CA LEU A 113 7.71 5.22 -2.47
C LEU A 113 6.53 4.65 -3.24
N GLY A 114 6.84 3.84 -4.25
CA GLY A 114 5.86 3.09 -5.02
C GLY A 114 5.70 1.65 -4.50
N VAL A 115 4.45 1.21 -4.36
CA VAL A 115 4.08 -0.10 -3.83
C VAL A 115 3.11 -0.78 -4.77
N TYR A 116 3.34 -2.05 -5.14
CA TYR A 116 2.24 -2.88 -5.65
C TYR A 116 1.45 -3.46 -4.48
N VAL A 117 0.13 -3.25 -4.49
CA VAL A 117 -0.75 -3.67 -3.41
C VAL A 117 -1.57 -4.90 -3.79
N HIS A 118 -1.94 -5.73 -2.80
CA HIS A 118 -2.74 -6.97 -2.91
C HIS A 118 -2.53 -7.78 -4.22
N PRO A 119 -1.29 -8.16 -4.56
CA PRO A 119 -0.95 -8.60 -5.92
C PRO A 119 -1.32 -10.06 -6.25
N VAL A 120 -1.46 -10.93 -5.26
CA VAL A 120 -1.68 -12.37 -5.48
C VAL A 120 -2.92 -12.86 -4.77
N ARG A 121 -3.78 -13.59 -5.47
CA ARG A 121 -5.03 -14.15 -4.94
C ARG A 121 -5.04 -15.67 -5.02
N GLY A 122 -4.18 -16.32 -4.28
CA GLY A 122 -4.06 -17.78 -4.19
C GLY A 122 -2.71 -18.17 -3.60
N ASP A 123 -2.65 -19.32 -2.93
CA ASP A 123 -1.50 -19.79 -2.16
C ASP A 123 -0.28 -20.17 -3.01
N ASN A 124 -0.51 -20.48 -4.29
CA ASN A 124 0.57 -20.78 -5.23
C ASN A 124 0.52 -19.86 -6.46
N PRO A 125 1.40 -18.84 -6.54
CA PRO A 125 1.40 -17.85 -7.63
C PRO A 125 1.83 -18.43 -8.99
N PHE A 126 2.35 -19.65 -9.01
CA PHE A 126 2.90 -20.28 -10.22
C PHE A 126 1.91 -21.23 -10.91
N THR A 127 0.71 -21.44 -10.37
CA THR A 127 -0.35 -22.14 -11.10
C THR A 127 -0.91 -21.25 -12.21
N PRO A 128 -1.37 -21.82 -13.34
CA PRO A 128 -1.93 -21.02 -14.44
C PRO A 128 -3.09 -20.12 -13.98
N GLU A 129 -3.95 -20.61 -13.09
CA GLU A 129 -5.12 -19.91 -12.58
C GLU A 129 -4.75 -18.70 -11.71
N THR A 130 -3.78 -18.86 -10.83
CA THR A 130 -3.30 -17.77 -9.98
C THR A 130 -2.45 -16.79 -10.77
N ALA A 131 -1.54 -17.30 -11.59
CA ALA A 131 -0.65 -16.48 -12.41
C ALA A 131 -1.41 -15.56 -13.38
N ALA A 132 -2.55 -16.01 -13.90
CA ALA A 132 -3.39 -15.19 -14.78
C ALA A 132 -4.02 -13.96 -14.07
N ASN A 133 -4.05 -13.95 -12.74
CA ASN A 133 -4.61 -12.87 -11.94
C ASN A 133 -3.53 -11.99 -11.28
N ILE A 134 -2.24 -12.31 -11.46
CA ILE A 134 -1.16 -11.44 -10.98
C ILE A 134 -1.13 -10.17 -11.84
N PRO A 135 -0.94 -8.99 -11.23
CA PRO A 135 -0.84 -7.73 -11.96
C PRO A 135 0.19 -7.79 -13.09
N LEU A 136 -0.22 -7.50 -14.31
CA LEU A 136 0.65 -7.63 -15.49
C LEU A 136 1.86 -6.68 -15.44
N GLY A 137 1.73 -5.53 -14.78
CA GLY A 137 2.83 -4.56 -14.65
C GLY A 137 3.87 -4.96 -13.60
N LEU A 138 3.50 -5.75 -12.58
CA LEU A 138 4.31 -5.96 -11.38
C LEU A 138 5.74 -6.43 -11.67
N ILE A 139 5.88 -7.51 -12.42
CA ILE A 139 7.21 -8.10 -12.67
C ILE A 139 8.05 -7.18 -13.57
N ALA A 140 7.43 -6.56 -14.57
CA ALA A 140 8.13 -5.61 -15.44
C ALA A 140 8.65 -4.41 -14.65
N ASP A 141 7.79 -3.82 -13.81
CA ASP A 141 8.15 -2.65 -13.00
C ASP A 141 9.21 -3.00 -11.94
N ALA A 142 9.16 -4.20 -11.35
CA ALA A 142 10.19 -4.69 -10.44
C ALA A 142 11.55 -4.87 -11.14
N VAL A 143 11.57 -5.52 -12.31
CA VAL A 143 12.81 -5.77 -13.11
C VAL A 143 13.42 -4.46 -13.60
N LEU A 144 12.58 -3.49 -13.98
CA LEU A 144 13.02 -2.18 -14.45
C LEU A 144 13.43 -1.23 -13.32
N GLY A 145 13.28 -1.65 -12.05
CA GLY A 145 13.62 -0.82 -10.90
C GLY A 145 12.63 0.34 -10.66
N GLU A 146 11.42 0.21 -11.14
CA GLU A 146 10.36 1.21 -10.94
C GLU A 146 9.59 1.01 -9.64
N LEU A 147 9.70 -0.17 -9.03
CA LEU A 147 8.99 -0.57 -7.82
C LEU A 147 9.91 -0.52 -6.61
N ASP A 148 9.47 0.11 -5.52
CA ASP A 148 10.21 0.16 -4.26
C ASP A 148 9.79 -0.94 -3.28
N LEU A 149 8.48 -1.21 -3.16
CA LEU A 149 7.90 -2.10 -2.15
C LEU A 149 6.85 -3.04 -2.75
N LEU A 150 6.71 -4.23 -2.15
CA LEU A 150 5.61 -5.14 -2.41
C LEU A 150 4.78 -5.34 -1.13
N GLU A 151 3.47 -5.18 -1.21
CA GLU A 151 2.56 -5.46 -0.12
C GLU A 151 2.36 -6.97 0.01
N ILE A 152 2.95 -7.56 1.06
CA ILE A 152 2.94 -9.00 1.27
C ILE A 152 1.64 -9.46 1.94
N ALA A 153 1.12 -8.67 2.87
CA ALA A 153 -0.08 -8.99 3.63
C ALA A 153 -1.13 -7.89 3.46
N CYS A 154 -2.33 -8.31 3.07
CA CYS A 154 -3.47 -7.45 2.83
C CYS A 154 -4.76 -8.28 2.83
N LEU A 155 -5.90 -7.67 3.15
CA LEU A 155 -7.22 -8.31 3.13
C LEU A 155 -7.55 -9.01 1.79
N TRP A 156 -7.12 -8.43 0.68
CA TRP A 156 -7.49 -8.87 -0.66
C TRP A 156 -6.43 -9.74 -1.35
N SER A 157 -5.36 -10.10 -0.66
CA SER A 157 -4.32 -10.97 -1.20
C SER A 157 -4.15 -12.23 -0.35
N ASP A 158 -3.59 -13.27 -0.97
CA ASP A 158 -3.08 -14.44 -0.27
C ASP A 158 -1.63 -14.16 0.17
N GLU A 159 -1.39 -14.21 1.46
CA GLU A 159 -0.08 -13.89 2.05
C GLU A 159 0.98 -14.92 1.70
N ILE A 160 0.60 -16.19 1.63
CA ILE A 160 1.51 -17.30 1.29
C ILE A 160 1.95 -17.18 -0.17
N GLY A 161 0.97 -17.01 -1.07
CA GLY A 161 1.25 -16.83 -2.49
C GLY A 161 2.03 -15.56 -2.79
N THR A 162 1.69 -14.46 -2.11
CA THR A 162 2.42 -13.20 -2.28
C THR A 162 3.86 -13.32 -1.77
N ALA A 163 4.07 -13.94 -0.60
CA ALA A 163 5.41 -14.20 -0.08
C ALA A 163 6.22 -15.12 -1.00
N ALA A 164 5.59 -16.16 -1.57
CA ALA A 164 6.26 -17.04 -2.53
C ALA A 164 6.71 -16.29 -3.78
N LEU A 165 5.88 -15.41 -4.34
CA LEU A 165 6.24 -14.55 -5.47
C LEU A 165 7.37 -13.60 -5.10
N TRP A 166 7.28 -12.94 -3.93
CA TRP A 166 8.30 -12.02 -3.43
C TRP A 166 9.66 -12.71 -3.27
N HIS A 167 9.69 -13.90 -2.64
CA HIS A 167 10.92 -14.69 -2.52
C HIS A 167 11.51 -15.05 -3.88
N HIS A 168 10.64 -15.35 -4.86
CA HIS A 168 11.11 -15.63 -6.22
C HIS A 168 11.78 -14.41 -6.86
N VAL A 169 11.20 -13.21 -6.68
CA VAL A 169 11.78 -11.94 -7.15
C VAL A 169 13.13 -11.67 -6.48
N LEU A 170 13.25 -11.89 -5.17
CA LEU A 170 14.52 -11.76 -4.45
C LEU A 170 15.58 -12.76 -4.96
N ASN A 171 15.18 -14.02 -5.20
CA ASN A 171 16.09 -15.09 -5.66
C ASN A 171 16.68 -14.84 -7.05
N ILE A 172 15.99 -14.09 -7.90
CA ILE A 172 16.54 -13.67 -9.21
C ILE A 172 17.38 -12.39 -9.12
N GLY A 173 17.63 -11.89 -7.89
CA GLY A 173 18.55 -10.78 -7.63
C GLY A 173 17.93 -9.39 -7.68
N ILE A 174 16.59 -9.28 -7.66
CA ILE A 174 15.91 -7.99 -7.63
C ILE A 174 15.64 -7.59 -6.17
N PRO A 175 16.28 -6.53 -5.65
CA PRO A 175 16.02 -6.05 -4.30
C PRO A 175 14.64 -5.39 -4.26
N LEU A 176 13.73 -5.99 -3.50
CA LEU A 176 12.37 -5.49 -3.33
C LEU A 176 11.99 -5.62 -1.85
N ALA A 177 11.71 -4.50 -1.21
CA ALA A 177 11.35 -4.52 0.19
C ALA A 177 9.86 -4.89 0.40
N ALA A 178 9.56 -5.45 1.57
CA ALA A 178 8.21 -5.86 1.93
C ALA A 178 7.48 -4.78 2.71
N THR A 179 6.16 -4.66 2.49
CA THR A 179 5.26 -3.84 3.30
C THR A 179 3.93 -4.56 3.55
N ALA A 180 3.06 -3.97 4.34
CA ALA A 180 1.74 -4.47 4.63
C ALA A 180 0.72 -3.35 4.80
N GLY A 181 -0.52 -3.67 4.46
CA GLY A 181 -1.68 -2.84 4.72
C GLY A 181 -2.94 -3.67 4.93
N SER A 182 -3.90 -3.15 5.64
CA SER A 182 -5.15 -3.87 5.89
C SER A 182 -6.14 -3.79 4.73
N ASP A 183 -6.04 -2.74 3.93
CA ASP A 183 -7.00 -2.37 2.87
C ASP A 183 -8.47 -2.38 3.38
N VAL A 184 -8.64 -1.98 4.63
CA VAL A 184 -9.94 -1.87 5.24
C VAL A 184 -10.62 -0.55 4.85
N MET A 185 -11.91 -0.62 4.61
CA MET A 185 -12.75 0.55 4.27
C MET A 185 -13.50 0.97 5.52
N ASN A 186 -13.01 2.01 6.19
CA ASN A 186 -13.50 2.40 7.51
C ASN A 186 -14.93 2.93 7.53
N ASP A 187 -15.36 3.59 6.45
CA ASP A 187 -16.69 4.20 6.36
C ASP A 187 -17.78 3.26 5.87
N TYR A 188 -17.42 2.10 5.34
CA TYR A 188 -18.36 1.25 4.65
C TYR A 188 -18.34 -0.21 5.09
N TYR A 189 -17.18 -0.82 5.06
CA TYR A 189 -17.07 -2.26 5.16
C TYR A 189 -15.82 -2.65 5.96
N ARG A 190 -16.03 -3.38 7.03
CA ARG A 190 -14.94 -3.88 7.87
C ARG A 190 -15.02 -5.39 7.96
N THR A 191 -13.98 -6.03 7.48
CA THR A 191 -13.76 -7.46 7.71
C THR A 191 -12.60 -7.70 8.67
N MET A 192 -11.77 -6.68 8.88
CA MET A 192 -10.69 -6.67 9.87
C MET A 192 -10.48 -5.25 10.42
N ALA A 193 -9.71 -5.14 11.49
CA ALA A 193 -9.34 -3.85 12.06
C ALA A 193 -8.18 -3.22 11.29
N ILE A 194 -8.06 -1.89 11.35
CA ILE A 194 -6.86 -1.18 10.91
C ILE A 194 -5.66 -1.82 11.63
N GLY A 195 -4.59 -2.11 10.89
CA GLY A 195 -3.39 -2.71 11.45
C GLY A 195 -3.48 -4.19 11.80
N ALA A 196 -4.56 -4.90 11.42
CA ALA A 196 -4.60 -6.36 11.52
C ALA A 196 -3.48 -7.00 10.70
N THR A 197 -3.16 -6.41 9.56
CA THR A 197 -1.91 -6.62 8.82
C THR A 197 -1.07 -5.37 8.96
N ARG A 198 0.17 -5.50 9.42
CA ARG A 198 1.02 -4.34 9.72
C ARG A 198 2.48 -4.57 9.40
N VAL A 199 3.20 -3.49 9.21
CA VAL A 199 4.64 -3.50 9.08
C VAL A 199 5.29 -2.89 10.34
N TYR A 200 6.33 -3.53 10.80
CA TYR A 200 7.22 -3.01 11.85
C TYR A 200 8.49 -2.53 11.17
N ALA A 201 8.77 -1.24 11.27
CA ALA A 201 9.96 -0.63 10.71
C ALA A 201 10.93 -0.17 11.82
N ARG A 202 12.21 -0.15 11.51
CA ARG A 202 13.27 0.37 12.39
C ARG A 202 13.90 1.62 11.77
N PRO A 203 13.28 2.80 11.95
CA PRO A 203 13.86 4.06 11.48
C PRO A 203 15.19 4.37 12.20
N GLU A 204 16.04 5.15 11.57
CA GLU A 204 17.20 5.73 12.20
C GLU A 204 16.84 7.06 12.84
N GLY A 205 17.11 7.19 14.14
CA GLY A 205 16.75 8.38 14.93
C GLY A 205 15.26 8.48 15.25
N PRO A 206 14.72 9.70 15.43
CA PRO A 206 13.32 9.92 15.73
C PRO A 206 12.39 9.43 14.62
N LEU A 207 11.21 8.95 15.00
CA LEU A 207 10.17 8.61 14.03
C LEU A 207 9.66 9.88 13.38
N THR A 208 9.90 9.99 12.08
CA THR A 208 9.33 10.98 11.17
C THR A 208 8.89 10.28 9.91
N GLU A 209 8.06 10.92 9.08
CA GLU A 209 7.70 10.35 7.78
C GLU A 209 8.94 9.94 6.98
N ALA A 210 9.90 10.84 6.85
CA ALA A 210 11.12 10.59 6.08
C ALA A 210 11.95 9.41 6.62
N SER A 211 12.14 9.32 7.94
CA SER A 211 12.91 8.21 8.55
C SER A 211 12.17 6.88 8.44
N TYR A 212 10.85 6.90 8.47
CA TYR A 212 10.02 5.72 8.26
C TYR A 212 10.10 5.22 6.81
N LEU A 213 9.88 6.10 5.84
CA LEU A 213 9.98 5.74 4.41
C LEU A 213 11.38 5.22 4.06
N ALA A 214 12.44 5.85 4.59
CA ALA A 214 13.80 5.35 4.43
C ALA A 214 13.99 3.94 5.01
N ALA A 215 13.42 3.67 6.20
CA ALA A 215 13.50 2.35 6.80
C ALA A 215 12.76 1.28 5.96
N LEU A 216 11.61 1.61 5.39
CA LEU A 216 10.90 0.72 4.48
C LEU A 216 11.74 0.42 3.23
N LYS A 217 12.22 1.47 2.56
CA LYS A 217 13.01 1.36 1.33
C LYS A 217 14.28 0.52 1.51
N ASP A 218 14.94 0.68 2.64
CA ASP A 218 16.18 -0.05 2.97
C ASP A 218 15.91 -1.49 3.47
N GLY A 219 14.65 -1.94 3.51
CA GLY A 219 14.29 -3.26 4.01
C GLY A 219 14.53 -3.43 5.52
N ARG A 220 14.62 -2.33 6.28
CA ARG A 220 14.70 -2.35 7.74
C ARG A 220 13.34 -2.50 8.38
N SER A 221 12.59 -3.48 7.90
CA SER A 221 11.20 -3.74 8.29
C SER A 221 10.86 -5.22 8.16
N PHE A 222 9.79 -5.61 8.83
CA PHE A 222 9.16 -6.91 8.63
C PHE A 222 7.64 -6.77 8.71
N VAL A 223 6.94 -7.71 8.08
CA VAL A 223 5.48 -7.78 8.02
C VAL A 223 4.95 -8.78 9.04
N SER A 224 3.82 -8.47 9.65
CA SER A 224 3.14 -9.38 10.57
C SER A 224 1.62 -9.29 10.42
N THR A 225 0.97 -10.45 10.53
CA THR A 225 -0.49 -10.61 10.59
C THR A 225 -0.95 -11.14 11.94
N GLY A 226 -0.04 -11.25 12.91
CA GLY A 226 -0.38 -11.85 14.18
C GLY A 226 0.74 -11.80 15.22
N PRO A 227 0.86 -12.88 16.04
CA PRO A 227 1.72 -12.86 17.21
C PRO A 227 3.19 -12.65 16.88
N MET A 228 3.85 -11.85 17.72
CA MET A 228 5.29 -11.66 17.68
C MET A 228 6.01 -12.87 18.30
N LEU A 229 7.05 -13.34 17.62
CA LEU A 229 7.91 -14.41 18.11
C LEU A 229 9.28 -13.84 18.48
N ASP A 230 9.72 -14.08 19.74
CA ASP A 230 11.12 -13.91 20.15
C ASP A 230 11.81 -15.26 20.04
N PHE A 231 12.45 -15.52 18.90
CA PHE A 231 13.18 -16.76 18.65
C PHE A 231 14.67 -16.54 18.82
N ARG A 232 15.28 -17.37 19.70
CA ARG A 232 16.72 -17.36 19.97
C ARG A 232 17.29 -18.75 19.78
N VAL A 233 18.39 -18.83 19.06
CA VAL A 233 19.22 -20.04 18.98
C VAL A 233 20.30 -19.93 20.04
N ALA A 234 20.39 -20.95 20.92
CA ALA A 234 21.41 -21.06 21.95
C ALA A 234 22.73 -21.61 21.38
#